data_8bd6bc56c37863cc1b13cc9227deab6a
#
_entry.id   8bd6bc56c37863cc1b13cc9227deab6a
#
_cell.length_a   1.000
_cell.length_b   1.000
_cell.length_c   1.000
_cell.angle_alpha   90.00
_cell.angle_beta   90.00
_cell.angle_gamma   90.00
#
_symmetry.space_group_name_H-M   'P 1'
#
loop_
_entity.id
_entity.type
_entity.pdbx_description
1 polymer ?
#
loop_
_entity_poly.entity_id
_entity_poly.type
_entity_poly.pdbx_seq_one_letter_code
_entity_poly.pdbx_strand_id
1 'polypeptide(L)'
;HREANPLTLENCTVHYIPKNNNPFSNKGKTEFLTLLNDIKPDVFHANSCWLPLSARTTIWAKNIGYTVVYTPHGMLEPWIMKRHYWTKKFPASLLFQKRGIQIANVIHATAESEKHNLTQLGWNNNIEVIPNCVEIDKITMKESWIRNKNILFLSRVHIKKGINFLIEATANLKTELQGYTINIAGEGEESYINELKQLASKLGIENLIHFIGGVYGDKKWELFKKADLFVLPTHSENFGIVVAEALACGTPVITTQGTPWQELEVFQKIS
;
A
#
# COMPACT_ATOMS: atom_id res chain seq x y z
N HIS A 1 -7.16 -2.91 25.42
CA HIS A 1 -6.89 -4.29 25.81
C HIS A 1 -8.09 -5.14 25.43
N ARG A 2 -8.06 -5.78 24.26
CA ARG A 2 -8.98 -6.88 23.96
C ARG A 2 -8.25 -8.13 24.42
N GLU A 3 -8.71 -8.75 25.49
CA GLU A 3 -8.41 -10.15 25.77
C GLU A 3 -8.96 -10.92 24.59
N ALA A 4 -8.06 -11.58 23.89
CA ALA A 4 -8.34 -11.95 22.54
C ALA A 4 -8.93 -13.35 22.52
N ASN A 5 -10.22 -13.45 22.61
CA ASN A 5 -10.89 -14.59 21.99
C ASN A 5 -10.70 -14.49 20.48
N PRO A 6 -10.43 -15.60 19.79
CA PRO A 6 -10.37 -15.60 18.34
C PRO A 6 -11.67 -15.02 17.76
N LEU A 7 -11.54 -14.09 16.81
CA LEU A 7 -12.68 -13.59 16.07
C LEU A 7 -12.88 -14.51 14.87
N THR A 8 -13.98 -15.26 14.86
CA THR A 8 -14.35 -16.10 13.70
C THR A 8 -15.24 -15.28 12.77
N LEU A 9 -14.78 -15.13 11.53
CA LEU A 9 -15.51 -14.61 10.40
C LEU A 9 -15.91 -15.79 9.51
N GLU A 10 -16.80 -15.57 8.54
CA GLU A 10 -17.36 -16.62 7.68
C GLU A 10 -16.30 -17.58 7.10
N ASN A 11 -15.16 -17.06 6.65
CA ASN A 11 -14.07 -17.84 6.04
C ASN A 11 -12.71 -17.62 6.72
N CYS A 12 -12.68 -17.06 7.92
CA CYS A 12 -11.43 -16.66 8.56
C CYS A 12 -11.56 -16.67 10.08
N THR A 13 -10.53 -17.17 10.77
CA THR A 13 -10.39 -17.01 12.22
C THR A 13 -9.19 -16.11 12.51
N VAL A 14 -9.43 -15.02 13.23
CA VAL A 14 -8.39 -14.06 13.60
C VAL A 14 -7.91 -14.36 15.03
N HIS A 15 -6.62 -14.73 15.14
CA HIS A 15 -5.95 -14.94 16.42
C HIS A 15 -5.09 -13.71 16.75
N TYR A 16 -5.22 -13.21 17.98
CA TYR A 16 -4.44 -12.06 18.44
C TYR A 16 -3.30 -12.54 19.34
N ILE A 17 -2.07 -12.20 18.99
CA ILE A 17 -0.92 -12.39 19.87
C ILE A 17 -0.80 -11.15 20.77
N PRO A 18 -0.83 -11.30 22.11
CA PRO A 18 -0.75 -10.17 23.02
C PRO A 18 0.52 -9.34 22.80
N LYS A 19 0.39 -8.02 22.84
CA LYS A 19 1.51 -7.09 22.62
C LYS A 19 2.67 -7.28 23.61
N ASN A 20 2.38 -7.82 24.80
CA ASN A 20 3.38 -8.10 25.83
C ASN A 20 4.25 -9.32 25.53
N ASN A 21 3.89 -10.12 24.53
CA ASN A 21 4.68 -11.26 24.10
C ASN A 21 5.76 -10.79 23.13
N ASN A 22 6.90 -10.42 23.73
CA ASN A 22 8.07 -9.99 22.97
C ASN A 22 8.45 -11.07 21.93
N PRO A 23 8.49 -10.75 20.63
CA PRO A 23 8.86 -11.71 19.57
C PRO A 23 10.29 -12.23 19.69
N PHE A 24 11.11 -11.67 20.57
CA PHE A 24 12.44 -12.19 20.91
C PHE A 24 12.44 -13.06 22.17
N SER A 25 11.32 -13.21 22.85
CA SER A 25 11.20 -14.04 24.06
C SER A 25 10.85 -15.50 23.74
N ASN A 26 11.27 -16.42 24.64
CA ASN A 26 10.87 -17.81 24.54
C ASN A 26 9.35 -17.98 24.69
N LYS A 27 8.70 -17.15 25.50
CA LYS A 27 7.24 -17.18 25.70
C LYS A 27 6.49 -16.89 24.39
N GLY A 28 6.85 -15.79 23.69
CA GLY A 28 6.22 -15.47 22.40
C GLY A 28 6.44 -16.55 21.35
N LYS A 29 7.64 -17.18 21.35
CA LYS A 29 7.92 -18.32 20.47
C LYS A 29 7.01 -19.51 20.80
N THR A 30 6.90 -19.89 22.07
CA THR A 30 6.09 -21.03 22.51
C THR A 30 4.62 -20.83 22.13
N GLU A 31 4.05 -19.67 22.43
CA GLU A 31 2.65 -19.36 22.10
C GLU A 31 2.39 -19.43 20.59
N PHE A 32 3.28 -18.88 19.78
CA PHE A 32 3.16 -18.96 18.34
C PHE A 32 3.24 -20.40 17.81
N LEU A 33 4.17 -21.20 18.33
CA LEU A 33 4.33 -22.60 17.93
C LEU A 33 3.15 -23.47 18.40
N THR A 34 2.60 -23.21 19.58
CA THR A 34 1.37 -23.86 20.03
C THR A 34 0.23 -23.56 19.07
N LEU A 35 0.01 -22.29 18.73
CA LEU A 35 -1.01 -21.89 17.78
C LEU A 35 -0.85 -22.56 16.41
N LEU A 36 0.37 -22.64 15.85
CA LEU A 36 0.62 -23.34 14.61
C LEU A 36 0.33 -24.85 14.69
N ASN A 37 0.68 -25.47 15.82
CA ASN A 37 0.41 -26.91 16.04
C ASN A 37 -1.09 -27.19 16.18
N ASP A 38 -1.86 -26.26 16.72
CA ASP A 38 -3.32 -26.39 16.87
C ASP A 38 -4.02 -26.19 15.51
N ILE A 39 -3.61 -25.19 14.74
CA ILE A 39 -4.20 -24.86 13.43
C ILE A 39 -3.74 -25.84 12.35
N LYS A 40 -2.48 -26.27 12.36
CA LYS A 40 -1.83 -27.11 11.34
C LYS A 40 -2.02 -26.60 9.91
N PRO A 41 -1.64 -25.36 9.61
CA PRO A 41 -1.83 -24.81 8.27
C PRO A 41 -0.93 -25.52 7.26
N ASP A 42 -1.39 -25.65 6.00
CA ASP A 42 -0.57 -26.15 4.89
C ASP A 42 0.55 -25.17 4.52
N VAL A 43 0.26 -23.88 4.62
CA VAL A 43 1.18 -22.78 4.29
C VAL A 43 1.16 -21.73 5.36
N PHE A 44 2.33 -21.28 5.80
CA PHE A 44 2.48 -20.08 6.62
C PHE A 44 2.82 -18.88 5.73
N HIS A 45 1.91 -17.91 5.65
CA HIS A 45 2.10 -16.71 4.85
C HIS A 45 2.41 -15.49 5.73
N ALA A 46 3.66 -15.01 5.67
CA ALA A 46 4.11 -13.84 6.40
C ALA A 46 3.98 -12.58 5.55
N ASN A 47 3.43 -11.53 6.13
CA ASN A 47 3.23 -10.25 5.48
C ASN A 47 4.01 -9.13 6.20
N SER A 48 4.45 -8.13 5.44
CA SER A 48 5.16 -6.94 5.92
C SER A 48 6.62 -7.18 6.31
N CYS A 49 7.44 -6.12 6.18
CA CYS A 49 8.82 -6.08 6.60
C CYS A 49 9.04 -5.16 7.80
N TRP A 50 10.24 -5.22 8.37
CA TRP A 50 10.74 -4.37 9.46
C TRP A 50 10.02 -4.57 10.79
N LEU A 51 9.13 -5.56 10.88
CA LEU A 51 8.53 -6.01 12.12
C LEU A 51 9.25 -7.29 12.59
N PRO A 52 9.83 -7.28 13.81
CA PRO A 52 10.49 -8.48 14.33
C PRO A 52 9.57 -9.70 14.36
N LEU A 53 8.28 -9.47 14.58
CA LEU A 53 7.28 -10.55 14.64
C LEU A 53 7.19 -11.29 13.31
N SER A 54 7.00 -10.59 12.18
CA SER A 54 6.88 -11.21 10.85
C SER A 54 8.10 -12.06 10.49
N ALA A 55 9.31 -11.51 10.68
CA ALA A 55 10.53 -12.24 10.37
C ALA A 55 10.79 -13.43 11.31
N ARG A 56 10.52 -13.27 12.60
CA ARG A 56 10.73 -14.33 13.61
C ARG A 56 9.73 -15.48 13.45
N THR A 57 8.47 -15.18 13.26
CA THR A 57 7.45 -16.21 13.02
C THR A 57 7.74 -16.99 11.74
N THR A 58 8.23 -16.34 10.68
CA THR A 58 8.76 -16.98 9.48
C THR A 58 9.86 -17.98 9.81
N ILE A 59 10.87 -17.56 10.61
CA ILE A 59 11.99 -18.42 11.00
C ILE A 59 11.50 -19.61 11.82
N TRP A 60 10.58 -19.39 12.74
CA TRP A 60 10.06 -20.45 13.59
C TRP A 60 9.20 -21.45 12.80
N ALA A 61 8.30 -20.98 11.96
CA ALA A 61 7.48 -21.83 11.10
C ALA A 61 8.35 -22.69 10.17
N LYS A 62 9.35 -22.08 9.54
CA LYS A 62 10.28 -22.79 8.66
C LYS A 62 11.09 -23.88 9.39
N ASN A 63 11.57 -23.57 10.60
CA ASN A 63 12.38 -24.51 11.38
C ASN A 63 11.63 -25.76 11.83
N ILE A 64 10.30 -25.72 11.92
CA ILE A 64 9.45 -26.88 12.24
C ILE A 64 8.81 -27.50 11.00
N GLY A 65 9.24 -27.12 9.79
CA GLY A 65 8.93 -27.81 8.55
C GLY A 65 7.79 -27.22 7.72
N TYR A 66 7.18 -26.09 8.10
CA TYR A 66 6.13 -25.48 7.29
C TYR A 66 6.66 -24.90 5.98
N THR A 67 5.82 -24.95 4.95
CA THR A 67 6.02 -24.16 3.74
C THR A 67 5.74 -22.68 4.05
N VAL A 68 6.68 -21.81 3.72
CA VAL A 68 6.59 -20.38 4.05
C VAL A 68 6.59 -19.53 2.79
N VAL A 69 5.57 -18.71 2.64
CA VAL A 69 5.47 -17.60 1.69
C VAL A 69 5.72 -16.30 2.43
N TYR A 70 6.47 -15.37 1.85
CA TYR A 70 6.73 -14.06 2.45
C TYR A 70 6.42 -12.94 1.47
N THR A 71 5.55 -12.01 1.85
CA THR A 71 5.18 -10.85 1.00
C THR A 71 5.66 -9.55 1.62
N PRO A 72 6.65 -8.87 1.00
CA PRO A 72 7.18 -7.60 1.49
C PRO A 72 6.25 -6.39 1.34
N HIS A 73 5.32 -6.42 0.38
CA HIS A 73 4.42 -5.31 0.02
C HIS A 73 5.15 -3.99 -0.26
N GLY A 74 6.19 -4.02 -1.10
CA GLY A 74 6.98 -2.85 -1.48
C GLY A 74 7.88 -2.28 -0.38
N MET A 75 7.92 -2.89 0.82
CA MET A 75 8.70 -2.36 1.94
C MET A 75 10.22 -2.52 1.76
N LEU A 76 10.65 -3.26 0.74
CA LEU A 76 12.05 -3.44 0.35
C LEU A 76 12.42 -2.65 -0.90
N GLU A 77 11.55 -1.78 -1.39
CA GLU A 77 11.86 -0.88 -2.50
C GLU A 77 13.02 0.06 -2.20
N PRO A 78 13.85 0.42 -3.21
CA PRO A 78 15.04 1.27 -3.02
C PRO A 78 14.74 2.60 -2.31
N TRP A 79 13.62 3.25 -2.64
CA TRP A 79 13.21 4.51 -2.01
C TRP A 79 12.94 4.32 -0.50
N ILE A 80 12.24 3.24 -0.14
CA ILE A 80 11.96 2.92 1.27
C ILE A 80 13.24 2.50 1.97
N MET A 81 14.09 1.68 1.32
CA MET A 81 15.35 1.20 1.89
C MET A 81 16.30 2.34 2.26
N LYS A 82 16.41 3.39 1.45
CA LYS A 82 17.27 4.55 1.71
C LYS A 82 16.87 5.34 2.96
N ARG A 83 15.55 5.40 3.28
CA ARG A 83 15.06 6.19 4.41
C ARG A 83 15.40 5.51 5.75
N HIS A 84 16.10 6.21 6.63
CA HIS A 84 16.58 5.69 7.92
C HIS A 84 17.37 4.37 7.82
N TYR A 85 18.12 4.20 6.74
CA TYR A 85 18.85 2.95 6.50
C TYR A 85 19.78 2.60 7.65
N TRP A 86 20.74 3.48 7.99
CA TRP A 86 21.76 3.19 8.99
C TRP A 86 21.23 3.08 10.42
N THR A 87 20.19 3.83 10.76
CA THR A 87 19.68 3.91 12.14
C THR A 87 18.68 2.82 12.48
N LYS A 88 17.88 2.37 11.50
CA LYS A 88 16.78 1.42 11.74
C LYS A 88 16.87 0.16 10.89
N LYS A 89 17.08 0.30 9.57
CA LYS A 89 16.94 -0.83 8.65
C LYS A 89 18.16 -1.72 8.58
N PHE A 90 19.35 -1.14 8.62
CA PHE A 90 20.59 -1.92 8.63
C PHE A 90 20.68 -2.82 9.87
N PRO A 91 20.47 -2.33 11.11
CA PRO A 91 20.42 -3.22 12.27
C PRO A 91 19.30 -4.27 12.18
N ALA A 92 18.10 -3.88 11.76
CA ALA A 92 16.97 -4.81 11.61
C ALA A 92 17.25 -5.88 10.54
N SER A 93 17.92 -5.52 9.44
CA SER A 93 18.28 -6.49 8.40
C SER A 93 19.26 -7.54 8.90
N LEU A 94 20.25 -7.15 9.70
CA LEU A 94 21.21 -8.08 10.29
C LEU A 94 20.57 -8.97 11.35
N LEU A 95 19.71 -8.41 12.21
CA LEU A 95 19.17 -9.12 13.36
C LEU A 95 18.09 -10.14 12.99
N PHE A 96 17.24 -9.83 12.01
CA PHE A 96 16.09 -10.69 11.71
C PHE A 96 15.58 -10.61 10.27
N GLN A 97 15.52 -9.42 9.64
CA GLN A 97 14.77 -9.24 8.40
C GLN A 97 15.35 -10.06 7.23
N LYS A 98 16.67 -9.93 6.99
CA LYS A 98 17.34 -10.64 5.89
C LYS A 98 17.17 -12.16 6.04
N ARG A 99 17.36 -12.68 7.26
CA ARG A 99 17.21 -14.12 7.52
C ARG A 99 15.77 -14.60 7.27
N GLY A 100 14.75 -13.83 7.68
CA GLY A 100 13.35 -14.16 7.43
C GLY A 100 13.05 -14.28 5.93
N ILE A 101 13.56 -13.36 5.10
CA ILE A 101 13.41 -13.40 3.65
C ILE A 101 14.17 -14.59 3.05
N GLN A 102 15.42 -14.81 3.47
CA GLN A 102 16.28 -15.84 2.90
C GLN A 102 15.73 -17.27 3.06
N ILE A 103 15.09 -17.56 4.17
CA ILE A 103 14.62 -18.91 4.47
C ILE A 103 13.21 -19.19 3.97
N ALA A 104 12.45 -18.18 3.55
CA ALA A 104 11.14 -18.39 2.95
C ALA A 104 11.24 -19.28 1.71
N ASN A 105 10.27 -20.16 1.49
CA ASN A 105 10.23 -21.02 0.31
C ASN A 105 10.00 -20.18 -0.96
N VAL A 106 9.11 -19.19 -0.86
CA VAL A 106 8.75 -18.28 -1.95
C VAL A 106 8.61 -16.87 -1.42
N ILE A 107 9.11 -15.91 -2.16
CA ILE A 107 8.79 -14.49 -1.97
C ILE A 107 7.68 -14.14 -2.95
N HIS A 108 6.57 -13.67 -2.43
CA HIS A 108 5.46 -13.16 -3.23
C HIS A 108 5.67 -11.66 -3.48
N ALA A 109 5.87 -11.29 -4.73
CA ALA A 109 5.87 -9.91 -5.21
C ALA A 109 4.50 -9.59 -5.82
N THR A 110 4.01 -8.37 -5.65
CA THR A 110 2.70 -7.95 -6.17
C THR A 110 2.77 -7.28 -7.54
N ALA A 111 4.00 -7.05 -8.04
CA ALA A 111 4.25 -6.46 -9.35
C ALA A 111 5.64 -6.89 -9.88
N GLU A 112 5.84 -6.83 -11.19
CA GLU A 112 7.15 -7.12 -11.83
C GLU A 112 8.25 -6.15 -11.36
N SER A 113 7.89 -4.88 -11.13
CA SER A 113 8.81 -3.89 -10.57
C SER A 113 9.29 -4.26 -9.15
N GLU A 114 8.41 -4.81 -8.31
CA GLU A 114 8.79 -5.32 -6.99
C GLU A 114 9.70 -6.54 -7.12
N LYS A 115 9.37 -7.50 -8.00
CA LYS A 115 10.23 -8.66 -8.29
C LYS A 115 11.62 -8.22 -8.74
N HIS A 116 11.72 -7.26 -9.64
CA HIS A 116 13.00 -6.71 -10.09
C HIS A 116 13.82 -6.16 -8.92
N ASN A 117 13.23 -5.33 -8.06
CA ASN A 117 13.88 -4.76 -6.88
C ASN A 117 14.33 -5.84 -5.89
N LEU A 118 13.51 -6.85 -5.66
CA LEU A 118 13.83 -7.97 -4.76
C LEU A 118 14.96 -8.84 -5.32
N THR A 119 14.98 -9.06 -6.64
CA THR A 119 16.07 -9.78 -7.33
C THR A 119 17.39 -9.01 -7.20
N GLN A 120 17.39 -7.69 -7.38
CA GLN A 120 18.58 -6.86 -7.17
C GLN A 120 19.06 -6.88 -5.73
N LEU A 121 18.15 -6.99 -4.75
CA LEU A 121 18.50 -7.10 -3.34
C LEU A 121 19.22 -8.42 -3.01
N GLY A 122 18.96 -9.49 -3.77
CA GLY A 122 19.65 -10.78 -3.70
C GLY A 122 19.49 -11.53 -2.38
N TRP A 123 18.41 -11.31 -1.64
CA TRP A 123 18.17 -12.00 -0.38
C TRP A 123 17.49 -13.35 -0.56
N ASN A 124 16.70 -13.53 -1.60
CA ASN A 124 16.06 -14.78 -2.00
C ASN A 124 15.89 -14.78 -3.52
N ASN A 125 16.07 -15.92 -4.16
CA ASN A 125 16.00 -16.06 -5.62
C ASN A 125 14.68 -16.67 -6.10
N ASN A 126 13.88 -17.22 -5.20
CA ASN A 126 12.58 -17.79 -5.54
C ASN A 126 11.49 -16.73 -5.33
N ILE A 127 11.20 -15.95 -6.37
CA ILE A 127 10.29 -14.81 -6.34
C ILE A 127 9.22 -15.00 -7.39
N GLU A 128 7.97 -15.09 -6.95
CA GLU A 128 6.80 -15.21 -7.81
C GLU A 128 5.97 -13.95 -7.78
N VAL A 129 5.44 -13.55 -8.93
CA VAL A 129 4.57 -12.38 -9.07
C VAL A 129 3.12 -12.82 -9.12
N ILE A 130 2.36 -12.37 -8.14
CA ILE A 130 0.90 -12.51 -8.12
C ILE A 130 0.33 -11.12 -7.82
N PRO A 131 -0.27 -10.44 -8.80
CA PRO A 131 -0.82 -9.11 -8.61
C PRO A 131 -1.94 -9.08 -7.56
N ASN A 132 -2.07 -7.95 -6.87
CA ASN A 132 -3.26 -7.71 -6.07
C ASN A 132 -4.50 -7.66 -6.97
N CYS A 133 -5.61 -8.14 -6.47
CA CYS A 133 -6.89 -8.10 -7.17
C CYS A 133 -7.82 -7.01 -6.63
N VAL A 134 -8.77 -6.62 -7.45
CA VAL A 134 -9.91 -5.78 -7.08
C VAL A 134 -11.18 -6.59 -7.30
N GLU A 135 -12.08 -6.58 -6.32
CA GLU A 135 -13.39 -7.21 -6.44
C GLU A 135 -14.30 -6.36 -7.34
N ILE A 136 -14.22 -6.58 -8.65
CA ILE A 136 -14.96 -5.79 -9.63
C ILE A 136 -16.48 -6.00 -9.56
N ASP A 137 -16.94 -7.15 -9.09
CA ASP A 137 -18.36 -7.47 -8.97
C ASP A 137 -19.12 -6.53 -8.01
N LYS A 138 -18.40 -5.89 -7.08
CA LYS A 138 -18.93 -4.89 -6.15
C LYS A 138 -18.82 -3.46 -6.67
N ILE A 139 -18.20 -3.26 -7.82
CA ILE A 139 -17.94 -1.95 -8.39
C ILE A 139 -18.86 -1.73 -9.58
N THR A 140 -19.70 -0.71 -9.48
CA THR A 140 -20.47 -0.23 -10.64
C THR A 140 -19.67 0.84 -11.38
N MET A 141 -19.46 0.63 -12.67
CA MET A 141 -18.87 1.64 -13.54
C MET A 141 -19.84 2.83 -13.68
N LYS A 142 -19.32 4.03 -13.89
CA LYS A 142 -20.16 5.19 -14.17
C LYS A 142 -20.90 5.01 -15.49
N GLU A 143 -22.17 5.41 -15.52
CA GLU A 143 -23.05 5.26 -16.68
C GLU A 143 -22.88 6.39 -17.71
N SER A 144 -22.33 7.51 -17.27
CA SER A 144 -22.11 8.68 -18.12
C SER A 144 -20.85 9.43 -17.77
N TRP A 145 -20.25 10.10 -18.76
CA TRP A 145 -19.05 10.95 -18.61
C TRP A 145 -19.41 12.43 -18.63
N ILE A 146 -20.39 12.82 -17.82
CA ILE A 146 -20.71 14.24 -17.64
C ILE A 146 -19.57 14.89 -16.88
N ARG A 147 -19.05 16.00 -17.42
CA ARG A 147 -17.96 16.76 -16.78
C ARG A 147 -18.45 17.43 -15.50
N ASN A 148 -18.00 16.93 -14.36
CA ASN A 148 -18.34 17.46 -13.03
C ASN A 148 -17.33 18.51 -12.54
N LYS A 149 -16.26 18.77 -13.30
CA LYS A 149 -15.13 19.62 -12.92
C LYS A 149 -14.50 19.18 -11.57
N ASN A 150 -14.33 17.88 -11.41
CA ASN A 150 -13.85 17.24 -10.18
C ASN A 150 -12.62 16.38 -10.45
N ILE A 151 -11.50 16.74 -9.84
CA ILE A 151 -10.26 15.97 -9.83
C ILE A 151 -10.13 15.33 -8.44
N LEU A 152 -9.86 14.03 -8.42
CA LEU A 152 -9.77 13.26 -7.19
C LEU A 152 -8.34 12.75 -6.96
N PHE A 153 -7.84 12.95 -5.76
CA PHE A 153 -6.76 12.18 -5.15
C PHE A 153 -7.37 11.32 -4.03
N LEU A 154 -7.04 10.03 -3.98
CA LEU A 154 -7.50 9.13 -2.92
C LEU A 154 -6.37 8.18 -2.51
N SER A 155 -5.75 8.45 -1.37
CA SER A 155 -4.75 7.60 -0.72
C SER A 155 -4.44 8.18 0.66
N ARG A 156 -3.59 7.50 1.44
CA ARG A 156 -3.05 8.10 2.66
C ARG A 156 -2.36 9.43 2.34
N VAL A 157 -2.63 10.46 3.13
CA VAL A 157 -1.93 11.75 3.01
C VAL A 157 -0.53 11.60 3.63
N HIS A 158 0.44 11.32 2.78
CA HIS A 158 1.82 11.04 3.18
C HIS A 158 2.78 11.55 2.10
N ILE A 159 3.97 11.97 2.50
CA ILE A 159 5.00 12.53 1.60
C ILE A 159 5.30 11.61 0.40
N LYS A 160 5.28 10.28 0.59
CA LYS A 160 5.47 9.29 -0.48
C LYS A 160 4.46 9.47 -1.63
N LYS A 161 3.27 10.01 -1.34
CA LYS A 161 2.16 10.12 -2.31
C LYS A 161 2.22 11.36 -3.19
N GLY A 162 3.19 12.25 -2.95
CA GLY A 162 3.49 13.36 -3.85
C GLY A 162 2.37 14.38 -4.01
N ILE A 163 1.54 14.59 -2.99
CA ILE A 163 0.40 15.52 -3.05
C ILE A 163 0.84 16.96 -3.37
N ASN A 164 2.05 17.33 -2.93
CA ASN A 164 2.66 18.60 -3.27
C ASN A 164 2.75 18.81 -4.80
N PHE A 165 3.07 17.77 -5.59
CA PHE A 165 3.11 17.85 -7.05
C PHE A 165 1.72 18.15 -7.65
N LEU A 166 0.66 17.55 -7.08
CA LEU A 166 -0.72 17.85 -7.51
C LEU A 166 -1.06 19.32 -7.22
N ILE A 167 -0.70 19.84 -6.04
CA ILE A 167 -0.93 21.23 -5.65
C ILE A 167 -0.15 22.19 -6.57
N GLU A 168 1.13 21.91 -6.81
CA GLU A 168 1.98 22.73 -7.70
C GLU A 168 1.46 22.71 -9.15
N ALA A 169 1.08 21.53 -9.67
CA ALA A 169 0.47 21.41 -11.00
C ALA A 169 -0.86 22.16 -11.11
N THR A 170 -1.69 22.11 -10.06
CA THR A 170 -2.94 22.87 -9.99
C THR A 170 -2.68 24.38 -10.04
N ALA A 171 -1.64 24.85 -9.35
CA ALA A 171 -1.27 26.27 -9.37
C ALA A 171 -0.80 26.70 -10.76
N ASN A 172 -0.02 25.88 -11.45
CA ASN A 172 0.44 26.16 -12.81
C ASN A 172 -0.70 26.19 -13.83
N LEU A 173 -1.78 25.46 -13.57
CA LEU A 173 -2.97 25.37 -14.43
C LEU A 173 -4.17 26.12 -13.84
N LYS A 174 -3.93 27.13 -12.99
CA LYS A 174 -4.99 27.82 -12.26
C LYS A 174 -6.06 28.41 -13.17
N THR A 175 -5.68 28.94 -14.32
CA THR A 175 -6.60 29.55 -15.27
C THR A 175 -7.47 28.48 -15.96
N GLU A 176 -6.87 27.36 -16.37
CA GLU A 176 -7.53 26.24 -17.05
C GLU A 176 -8.46 25.46 -16.12
N LEU A 177 -8.08 25.41 -14.85
CA LEU A 177 -8.84 24.74 -13.79
C LEU A 177 -9.86 25.63 -13.10
N GLN A 178 -10.19 26.77 -13.68
CA GLN A 178 -11.22 27.65 -13.12
C GLN A 178 -12.58 26.93 -13.04
N GLY A 179 -13.13 26.92 -11.81
CA GLY A 179 -14.37 26.21 -11.49
C GLY A 179 -14.22 24.70 -11.28
N TYR A 180 -12.98 24.17 -11.29
CA TYR A 180 -12.70 22.80 -10.84
C TYR A 180 -12.55 22.72 -9.33
N THR A 181 -12.80 21.52 -8.81
CA THR A 181 -12.57 21.14 -7.42
C THR A 181 -11.56 20.03 -7.37
N ILE A 182 -10.52 20.18 -6.57
CA ILE A 182 -9.51 19.14 -6.35
C ILE A 182 -9.73 18.54 -4.96
N ASN A 183 -10.30 17.35 -4.89
CA ASN A 183 -10.60 16.65 -3.66
C ASN A 183 -9.47 15.72 -3.27
N ILE A 184 -8.90 15.95 -2.08
CA ILE A 184 -7.85 15.13 -1.46
C ILE A 184 -8.51 14.29 -0.37
N ALA A 185 -8.77 13.01 -0.71
CA ALA A 185 -9.36 12.02 0.19
C ALA A 185 -8.28 11.16 0.82
N GLY A 186 -8.27 11.08 2.14
CA GLY A 186 -7.37 10.24 2.92
C GLY A 186 -7.01 10.80 4.26
N GLU A 187 -6.45 9.95 5.11
CA GLU A 187 -5.92 10.32 6.43
C GLU A 187 -4.40 10.44 6.37
N GLY A 188 -3.84 11.27 7.24
CA GLY A 188 -2.40 11.47 7.38
C GLY A 188 -2.06 12.22 8.66
N GLU A 189 -0.77 12.48 8.83
CA GLU A 189 -0.30 13.30 9.94
C GLU A 189 -0.78 14.74 9.77
N GLU A 190 -1.39 15.30 10.82
CA GLU A 190 -1.99 16.64 10.78
C GLU A 190 -0.96 17.73 10.43
N SER A 191 0.28 17.60 10.91
CA SER A 191 1.39 18.48 10.56
C SER A 191 1.61 18.54 9.05
N TYR A 192 1.64 17.39 8.38
CA TYR A 192 1.84 17.34 6.94
C TYR A 192 0.62 17.85 6.15
N ILE A 193 -0.60 17.58 6.62
CA ILE A 193 -1.82 18.14 6.03
C ILE A 193 -1.79 19.66 6.10
N ASN A 194 -1.36 20.23 7.23
CA ASN A 194 -1.23 21.67 7.40
C ASN A 194 -0.14 22.27 6.50
N GLU A 195 1.00 21.59 6.32
CA GLU A 195 2.02 22.00 5.34
C GLU A 195 1.45 22.09 3.93
N LEU A 196 0.67 21.10 3.50
CA LEU A 196 0.02 21.08 2.18
C LEU A 196 -1.02 22.20 2.02
N LYS A 197 -1.81 22.49 3.07
CA LYS A 197 -2.75 23.61 3.07
C LYS A 197 -2.04 24.96 2.97
N GLN A 198 -0.94 25.13 3.70
CA GLN A 198 -0.09 26.33 3.61
C GLN A 198 0.52 26.49 2.22
N LEU A 199 0.96 25.39 1.58
CA LEU A 199 1.44 25.41 0.21
C LEU A 199 0.35 25.88 -0.77
N ALA A 200 -0.87 25.33 -0.65
CA ALA A 200 -2.00 25.74 -1.49
C ALA A 200 -2.33 27.23 -1.32
N SER A 201 -2.34 27.73 -0.08
CA SER A 201 -2.58 29.16 0.22
C SER A 201 -1.46 30.03 -0.33
N LYS A 202 -0.19 29.65 -0.14
CA LYS A 202 0.97 30.38 -0.70
C LYS A 202 0.89 30.52 -2.22
N LEU A 203 0.35 29.51 -2.89
CA LEU A 203 0.17 29.49 -4.36
C LEU A 203 -1.16 30.13 -4.80
N GLY A 204 -1.99 30.58 -3.87
CA GLY A 204 -3.27 31.26 -4.13
C GLY A 204 -4.33 30.36 -4.77
N ILE A 205 -4.35 29.07 -4.42
CA ILE A 205 -5.29 28.06 -4.94
C ILE A 205 -6.04 27.33 -3.83
N GLU A 206 -6.03 27.84 -2.60
CA GLU A 206 -6.70 27.22 -1.45
C GLU A 206 -8.20 26.97 -1.70
N ASN A 207 -8.84 27.81 -2.49
CA ASN A 207 -10.25 27.66 -2.85
C ASN A 207 -10.53 26.48 -3.80
N LEU A 208 -9.51 25.94 -4.48
CA LEU A 208 -9.63 24.79 -5.37
C LEU A 208 -9.35 23.46 -4.66
N ILE A 209 -8.58 23.47 -3.55
CA ILE A 209 -8.08 22.29 -2.86
C ILE A 209 -8.93 21.96 -1.63
N HIS A 210 -9.53 20.79 -1.59
CA HIS A 210 -10.38 20.35 -0.48
C HIS A 210 -9.85 19.06 0.14
N PHE A 211 -9.44 19.10 1.40
CA PHE A 211 -9.07 17.93 2.19
C PHE A 211 -10.34 17.36 2.84
N ILE A 212 -10.82 16.22 2.35
CA ILE A 212 -12.11 15.64 2.76
C ILE A 212 -11.97 14.52 3.80
N GLY A 213 -10.73 14.23 4.25
CA GLY A 213 -10.48 13.20 5.26
C GLY A 213 -10.58 11.76 4.72
N GLY A 214 -10.59 10.79 5.64
CA GLY A 214 -10.70 9.37 5.28
C GLY A 214 -12.06 9.00 4.70
N VAL A 215 -12.05 8.25 3.60
CA VAL A 215 -13.28 7.79 2.92
C VAL A 215 -13.21 6.29 2.69
N TYR A 216 -14.28 5.56 3.08
CA TYR A 216 -14.33 4.10 3.08
C TYR A 216 -15.69 3.60 2.55
N GLY A 217 -15.73 2.31 2.21
CA GLY A 217 -16.96 1.65 1.75
C GLY A 217 -17.55 2.29 0.49
N ASP A 218 -18.87 2.36 0.42
CA ASP A 218 -19.60 2.84 -0.76
C ASP A 218 -19.26 4.28 -1.15
N LYS A 219 -18.97 5.14 -0.16
CA LYS A 219 -18.57 6.54 -0.39
C LYS A 219 -17.32 6.65 -1.24
N LYS A 220 -16.38 5.69 -1.12
CA LYS A 220 -15.16 5.63 -1.94
C LYS A 220 -15.52 5.44 -3.42
N TRP A 221 -16.44 4.54 -3.73
CA TRP A 221 -16.87 4.26 -5.09
C TRP A 221 -17.64 5.44 -5.69
N GLU A 222 -18.44 6.14 -4.89
CA GLU A 222 -19.10 7.36 -5.32
C GLU A 222 -18.11 8.47 -5.69
N LEU A 223 -17.02 8.63 -4.91
CA LEU A 223 -15.99 9.62 -5.24
C LEU A 223 -15.32 9.31 -6.57
N PHE A 224 -14.95 8.06 -6.83
CA PHE A 224 -14.39 7.68 -8.12
C PHE A 224 -15.38 7.96 -9.25
N LYS A 225 -16.63 7.54 -9.13
CA LYS A 225 -17.66 7.76 -10.17
C LYS A 225 -17.93 9.25 -10.46
N LYS A 226 -17.86 10.10 -9.45
CA LYS A 226 -18.05 11.56 -9.59
C LYS A 226 -16.81 12.29 -10.11
N ALA A 227 -15.64 11.68 -10.05
CA ALA A 227 -14.42 12.31 -10.52
C ALA A 227 -14.32 12.26 -12.06
N ASP A 228 -13.93 13.37 -12.68
CA ASP A 228 -13.57 13.42 -14.10
C ASP A 228 -12.18 12.83 -14.32
N LEU A 229 -11.32 12.94 -13.31
CA LEU A 229 -9.94 12.50 -13.35
C LEU A 229 -9.49 12.06 -11.95
N PHE A 230 -8.83 10.93 -11.87
CA PHE A 230 -8.10 10.49 -10.69
C PHE A 230 -6.61 10.76 -10.86
N VAL A 231 -5.97 11.41 -9.89
CA VAL A 231 -4.54 11.75 -9.95
C VAL A 231 -3.82 11.16 -8.75
N LEU A 232 -2.78 10.34 -9.02
CA LEU A 232 -1.92 9.73 -8.01
C LEU A 232 -0.44 10.03 -8.33
N PRO A 233 0.09 11.20 -7.93
CA PRO A 233 1.44 11.64 -8.29
C PRO A 233 2.51 11.07 -7.34
N THR A 234 2.42 9.80 -7.03
CA THR A 234 3.23 9.11 -6.02
C THR A 234 4.69 8.97 -6.45
N HIS A 235 5.62 9.04 -5.49
CA HIS A 235 7.04 8.74 -5.73
C HIS A 235 7.28 7.25 -6.00
N SER A 236 6.48 6.38 -5.42
CA SER A 236 6.60 4.92 -5.56
C SER A 236 5.33 4.25 -5.04
N GLU A 237 4.86 3.26 -5.75
CA GLU A 237 3.79 2.34 -5.37
C GLU A 237 4.25 0.90 -5.50
N ASN A 238 3.75 0.07 -4.61
CA ASN A 238 3.94 -1.36 -4.74
C ASN A 238 3.06 -1.93 -5.86
N PHE A 239 1.76 -1.72 -5.74
CA PHE A 239 0.78 -2.07 -6.75
C PHE A 239 -0.09 -0.86 -7.14
N GLY A 240 -0.52 -0.05 -6.16
CA GLY A 240 -1.38 1.09 -6.40
C GLY A 240 -2.82 0.67 -6.69
N ILE A 241 -3.41 -0.13 -5.79
CA ILE A 241 -4.76 -0.70 -5.94
C ILE A 241 -5.82 0.36 -6.28
N VAL A 242 -5.65 1.60 -5.79
CA VAL A 242 -6.54 2.73 -6.07
C VAL A 242 -6.58 3.13 -7.54
N VAL A 243 -5.52 2.82 -8.31
CA VAL A 243 -5.48 3.00 -9.77
C VAL A 243 -6.44 2.01 -10.44
N ALA A 244 -6.34 0.72 -10.07
CA ALA A 244 -7.25 -0.31 -10.57
C ALA A 244 -8.71 -0.01 -10.18
N GLU A 245 -8.94 0.46 -8.96
CA GLU A 245 -10.26 0.85 -8.47
C GLU A 245 -10.85 2.03 -9.26
N ALA A 246 -10.04 3.06 -9.54
CA ALA A 246 -10.46 4.20 -10.37
C ALA A 246 -10.86 3.75 -11.78
N LEU A 247 -10.01 2.94 -12.43
CA LEU A 247 -10.26 2.40 -13.76
C LEU A 247 -11.52 1.52 -13.80
N ALA A 248 -11.71 0.65 -12.78
CA ALA A 248 -12.90 -0.18 -12.65
C ALA A 248 -14.19 0.65 -12.51
N CYS A 249 -14.11 1.84 -11.92
CA CYS A 249 -15.22 2.80 -11.86
C CYS A 249 -15.43 3.58 -13.17
N GLY A 250 -14.57 3.40 -14.19
CA GLY A 250 -14.58 4.17 -15.43
C GLY A 250 -13.99 5.57 -15.29
N THR A 251 -13.12 5.80 -14.30
CA THR A 251 -12.49 7.10 -14.07
C THR A 251 -11.08 7.11 -14.67
N PRO A 252 -10.76 8.03 -15.60
CA PRO A 252 -9.43 8.20 -16.15
C PRO A 252 -8.40 8.45 -15.05
N VAL A 253 -7.16 7.99 -15.27
CA VAL A 253 -6.08 8.06 -14.27
C VAL A 253 -4.87 8.77 -14.84
N ILE A 254 -4.30 9.68 -14.06
CA ILE A 254 -2.93 10.18 -14.22
C ILE A 254 -2.11 9.70 -13.03
N THR A 255 -1.02 9.00 -13.32
CA THR A 255 -0.07 8.57 -12.31
C THR A 255 1.37 8.75 -12.78
N THR A 256 2.33 8.59 -11.89
CA THR A 256 3.76 8.71 -12.20
C THR A 256 4.36 7.38 -12.65
N GLN A 257 5.53 7.43 -13.26
CA GLN A 257 6.30 6.24 -13.62
C GLN A 257 6.81 5.44 -12.39
N GLY A 258 6.63 5.97 -11.19
CA GLY A 258 6.89 5.27 -9.92
C GLY A 258 5.84 4.23 -9.54
N THR A 259 4.91 3.91 -10.44
CA THR A 259 3.87 2.88 -10.26
C THR A 259 4.09 1.71 -11.22
N PRO A 260 3.60 0.50 -10.92
CA PRO A 260 3.70 -0.65 -11.82
C PRO A 260 2.69 -0.63 -12.98
N TRP A 261 2.12 0.55 -13.29
CA TRP A 261 1.08 0.73 -14.31
C TRP A 261 1.62 1.22 -15.65
N GLN A 262 2.91 1.07 -15.91
CA GLN A 262 3.55 1.47 -17.18
C GLN A 262 2.96 0.76 -18.40
N GLU A 263 2.40 -0.42 -18.22
CA GLU A 263 1.72 -1.17 -19.27
C GLU A 263 0.52 -0.41 -19.87
N LEU A 264 -0.11 0.49 -19.11
CA LEU A 264 -1.22 1.31 -19.61
C LEU A 264 -0.79 2.31 -20.69
N GLU A 265 0.49 2.69 -20.76
CA GLU A 265 1.01 3.56 -21.82
C GLU A 265 0.98 2.85 -23.19
N VAL A 266 1.05 1.53 -23.22
CA VAL A 266 1.06 0.73 -24.45
C VAL A 266 -0.32 0.74 -25.12
N PHE A 267 -1.40 0.78 -24.33
CA PHE A 267 -2.77 0.77 -24.84
C PHE A 267 -3.20 2.11 -25.47
N GLN A 268 -2.58 3.23 -25.12
CA GLN A 268 -2.85 4.53 -25.75
C GLN A 268 -2.36 4.64 -27.20
N LYS A 269 -1.47 3.74 -27.65
CA LYS A 269 -0.93 3.75 -29.04
C LYS A 269 -1.77 2.94 -30.03
N ILE A 270 -2.87 2.32 -29.60
CA ILE A 270 -3.70 1.41 -30.42
C ILE A 270 -5.09 2.00 -30.72
N SER A 271 -5.41 3.20 -30.25
CA SER A 271 -6.68 3.89 -30.52
C SER A 271 -6.54 5.02 -31.52
#